data_32682bcff209ba53d5dcd961ec2dd4fc
#
_entry.id   32682bcff209ba53d5dcd961ec2dd4fc
#
_cell.length_a   1.000
_cell.length_b   1.000
_cell.length_c   1.000
_cell.angle_alpha   90.00
_cell.angle_beta   90.00
_cell.angle_gamma   90.00
#
_symmetry.space_group_name_H-M   'P 1'
#
loop_
_entity.id
_entity.type
_entity.pdbx_description
1 polymer ?
#
loop_
_entity_poly.entity_id
_entity_poly.type
_entity_poly.pdbx_seq_one_letter_code
_entity_poly.pdbx_strand_id
1 'polypeptide(L)'
;VEETVGLWSPILSRFGDKRFILTVSPIRHLRDGFHGNQLSKATLLLSEDILVRSHPNAEYFPSYEIIIDELRDRSWFEADGAHPNQDAIDTVWQRFSEEIGK
;
A
#
# COMPACT_ATOMS: atom_id res chain seq x y z
N VAL A 1 -9.58 11.37 -3.20
CA VAL A 1 -8.54 11.68 -2.20
C VAL A 1 -9.13 12.33 -0.96
N GLU A 2 -9.85 13.43 -1.12
CA GLU A 2 -10.45 14.16 0.00
C GLU A 2 -11.43 13.31 0.80
N GLU A 3 -12.24 12.53 0.13
CA GLU A 3 -13.21 11.64 0.77
C GLU A 3 -12.52 10.57 1.63
N THR A 4 -11.50 9.92 1.09
CA THR A 4 -10.71 8.91 1.80
C THR A 4 -10.01 9.51 3.02
N VAL A 5 -9.38 10.66 2.85
CA VAL A 5 -8.72 11.39 3.94
C VAL A 5 -9.73 11.79 5.00
N GLY A 6 -10.89 12.27 4.58
CA GLY A 6 -11.97 12.67 5.50
C GLY A 6 -12.53 11.53 6.32
N LEU A 7 -12.51 10.30 5.79
CA LEU A 7 -12.96 9.12 6.52
C LEU A 7 -11.93 8.64 7.55
N TRP A 8 -10.65 8.66 7.21
CA TRP A 8 -9.58 8.10 8.03
C TRP A 8 -8.97 9.07 9.03
N SER A 9 -8.93 10.37 8.70
CA SER A 9 -8.30 11.37 9.56
C SER A 9 -8.88 11.42 10.98
N PRO A 10 -10.23 11.40 11.17
CA PRO A 10 -10.79 11.35 12.53
C PRO A 10 -10.41 10.09 13.29
N ILE A 11 -10.29 8.95 12.62
CA ILE A 11 -9.91 7.67 13.22
C ILE A 11 -8.47 7.75 13.75
N LEU A 12 -7.54 8.24 12.94
CA LEU A 12 -6.14 8.40 13.35
C LEU A 12 -6.00 9.37 14.53
N SER A 13 -6.75 10.46 14.50
CA SER A 13 -6.75 11.44 15.60
C SER A 13 -7.32 10.87 16.89
N ARG A 14 -8.41 10.10 16.79
CA ARG A 14 -9.07 9.50 17.96
C ARG A 14 -8.17 8.46 18.65
N PHE A 15 -7.38 7.72 17.90
CA PHE A 15 -6.47 6.70 18.41
C PHE A 15 -5.01 7.16 18.29
N GLY A 16 -4.73 8.39 18.73
CA GLY A 16 -3.41 8.99 18.61
C GLY A 16 -2.31 8.27 19.40
N ASP A 17 -2.68 7.41 20.35
CA ASP A 17 -1.75 6.55 21.10
C ASP A 17 -1.41 5.25 20.37
N LYS A 18 -2.07 4.96 19.25
CA LYS A 18 -1.83 3.77 18.44
C LYS A 18 -0.94 4.10 17.25
N ARG A 19 -0.13 3.13 16.87
CA ARG A 19 0.70 3.20 15.67
C ARG A 19 -0.07 2.60 14.49
N PHE A 20 -0.24 3.38 13.42
CA PHE A 20 -0.90 2.93 12.21
C PHE A 20 0.11 2.79 11.08
N ILE A 21 0.13 1.63 10.45
CA ILE A 21 0.99 1.38 9.30
C ILE A 21 0.09 1.24 8.08
N LEU A 22 0.20 2.22 7.17
CA LEU A 22 -0.60 2.29 5.97
C LEU A 22 0.18 1.73 4.80
N THR A 23 -0.51 1.05 3.90
CA THR A 23 0.12 0.48 2.71
C THR A 23 -0.90 0.43 1.58
N VAL A 24 -0.41 0.31 0.35
CA VAL A 24 -1.25 0.09 -0.82
C VAL A 24 -0.95 -1.31 -1.34
N SER A 25 -2.00 -2.11 -1.54
CA SER A 25 -1.89 -3.48 -2.02
C SER A 25 -1.27 -3.52 -3.42
N PRO A 26 -0.33 -4.44 -3.69
CA PRO A 26 0.21 -4.65 -5.04
C PRO A 26 -0.71 -5.46 -5.95
N ILE A 27 -1.84 -5.96 -5.45
CA ILE A 27 -2.80 -6.71 -6.25
C ILE A 27 -3.34 -5.79 -7.36
N ARG A 28 -3.33 -6.30 -8.60
CA ARG A 28 -3.85 -5.55 -9.75
C ARG A 28 -5.35 -5.80 -9.92
N HIS A 29 -6.10 -4.72 -10.13
CA HIS A 29 -7.53 -4.77 -10.37
C HIS A 29 -7.80 -4.80 -11.87
N LEU A 30 -7.67 -5.99 -12.48
CA LEU A 30 -7.76 -6.15 -13.93
C LEU A 30 -9.16 -5.86 -14.47
N ARG A 31 -10.19 -5.95 -13.64
CA ARG A 31 -11.58 -5.66 -14.01
C ARG A 31 -11.75 -4.26 -14.58
N ASP A 32 -11.04 -3.28 -14.04
CA ASP A 32 -11.13 -1.88 -14.44
C ASP A 32 -10.11 -1.50 -15.52
N GLY A 33 -9.36 -2.50 -16.03
CA GLY A 33 -8.27 -2.28 -16.96
C GLY A 33 -7.03 -1.70 -16.28
N PHE A 34 -5.91 -1.63 -17.01
CA PHE A 34 -4.65 -1.16 -16.46
C PHE A 34 -4.73 0.31 -16.02
N HIS A 35 -5.39 1.14 -16.81
CA HIS A 35 -5.53 2.56 -16.47
C HIS A 35 -6.40 2.76 -15.23
N GLY A 36 -7.55 2.09 -15.16
CA GLY A 36 -8.41 2.16 -13.98
C GLY A 36 -7.71 1.67 -12.72
N ASN A 37 -6.93 0.60 -12.84
CA ASN A 37 -6.12 0.11 -11.74
C ASN A 37 -5.14 1.18 -11.24
N GLN A 38 -4.43 1.83 -12.16
CA GLN A 38 -3.47 2.88 -11.80
C GLN A 38 -4.15 4.09 -11.16
N LEU A 39 -5.32 4.49 -11.64
CA LEU A 39 -6.08 5.59 -11.04
C LEU A 39 -6.49 5.25 -9.60
N SER A 40 -6.95 4.02 -9.37
CA SER A 40 -7.30 3.55 -8.01
C SER A 40 -6.09 3.57 -7.09
N LYS A 41 -4.95 3.07 -7.58
CA LYS A 41 -3.70 3.06 -6.80
C LYS A 41 -3.22 4.47 -6.52
N ALA A 42 -3.30 5.36 -7.51
CA ALA A 42 -2.91 6.76 -7.34
C ALA A 42 -3.76 7.46 -6.27
N THR A 43 -5.07 7.21 -6.25
CA THR A 43 -5.98 7.75 -5.23
C THR A 43 -5.55 7.31 -3.83
N LEU A 44 -5.27 6.01 -3.66
CA LEU A 44 -4.83 5.48 -2.37
C LEU A 44 -3.46 6.02 -1.96
N LEU A 45 -2.50 6.08 -2.88
CA LEU A 45 -1.17 6.62 -2.62
C LEU A 45 -1.22 8.08 -2.16
N LEU A 46 -1.99 8.92 -2.85
CA LEU A 46 -2.15 10.32 -2.50
C LEU A 46 -2.85 10.49 -1.15
N SER A 47 -3.91 9.72 -0.90
CA SER A 47 -4.66 9.76 0.35
C SER A 47 -3.80 9.36 1.53
N GLU A 48 -3.06 8.26 1.41
CA GLU A 48 -2.21 7.76 2.48
C GLU A 48 -1.04 8.70 2.75
N ASP A 49 -0.47 9.32 1.70
CA ASP A 49 0.59 10.30 1.86
C ASP A 49 0.12 11.51 2.69
N ILE A 50 -1.08 12.00 2.41
CA ILE A 50 -1.66 13.10 3.19
C ILE A 50 -1.85 12.70 4.65
N LEU A 51 -2.39 11.49 4.89
CA LEU A 51 -2.61 10.99 6.25
C LEU A 51 -1.31 10.86 7.03
N VAL A 52 -0.26 10.32 6.41
CA VAL A 52 1.05 10.15 7.05
C VAL A 52 1.67 11.50 7.41
N ARG A 53 1.56 12.48 6.50
CA ARG A 53 2.10 13.83 6.77
C ARG A 53 1.30 14.60 7.81
N SER A 54 0.02 14.27 7.97
CA SER A 54 -0.89 14.98 8.88
C SER A 54 -0.98 14.35 10.27
N HIS A 55 -0.55 13.10 10.43
CA HIS A 55 -0.70 12.34 11.67
C HIS A 55 0.62 11.70 12.07
N PRO A 56 1.22 12.09 13.21
CA PRO A 56 2.52 11.54 13.63
C PRO A 56 2.46 10.06 14.01
N ASN A 57 1.28 9.51 14.25
CA ASN A 57 1.08 8.10 14.57
C ASN A 57 0.87 7.21 13.33
N ALA A 58 0.91 7.78 12.12
CA ALA A 58 0.75 7.05 10.88
C ALA A 58 2.09 6.96 10.12
N GLU A 59 2.39 5.77 9.62
CA GLU A 59 3.58 5.48 8.82
C GLU A 59 3.14 4.79 7.54
N TYR A 60 3.93 4.92 6.48
CA TYR A 60 3.67 4.26 5.20
C TYR A 60 4.68 3.14 4.98
N PHE A 61 4.19 1.95 4.64
CA PHE A 61 5.04 0.84 4.20
C PHE A 61 4.83 0.60 2.70
N PRO A 62 5.89 0.65 1.88
CA PRO A 62 5.76 0.65 0.41
C PRO A 62 5.60 -0.74 -0.22
N SER A 63 4.58 -1.53 0.17
CA SER A 63 4.35 -2.85 -0.42
C SER A 63 4.07 -2.78 -1.92
N TYR A 64 3.30 -1.79 -2.36
CA TYR A 64 2.99 -1.59 -3.77
C TYR A 64 4.27 -1.31 -4.56
N GLU A 65 5.09 -0.38 -4.07
CA GLU A 65 6.31 0.02 -4.76
C GLU A 65 7.37 -1.08 -4.79
N ILE A 66 7.44 -1.91 -3.74
CA ILE A 66 8.37 -3.04 -3.72
C ILE A 66 8.08 -3.98 -4.88
N ILE A 67 6.81 -4.35 -5.08
CA ILE A 67 6.42 -5.28 -6.14
C ILE A 67 6.47 -4.63 -7.52
N ILE A 68 5.94 -3.41 -7.66
CA ILE A 68 5.78 -2.77 -8.97
C ILE A 68 7.09 -2.15 -9.46
N ASP A 69 7.86 -1.54 -8.58
CA ASP A 69 9.09 -0.82 -8.97
C ASP A 69 10.37 -1.62 -8.71
N GLU A 70 10.59 -2.13 -7.51
CA GLU A 70 11.82 -2.86 -7.19
C GLU A 70 11.84 -4.24 -7.83
N LEU A 71 10.69 -4.93 -7.82
CA LEU A 71 10.56 -6.29 -8.31
C LEU A 71 9.72 -6.32 -9.58
N ARG A 72 10.14 -5.62 -10.62
CA ARG A 72 9.37 -5.48 -11.87
C ARG A 72 9.17 -6.78 -12.64
N ASP A 73 9.88 -7.83 -12.30
CA ASP A 73 9.81 -9.10 -12.98
C ASP A 73 8.43 -9.72 -12.82
N ARG A 74 7.84 -10.14 -13.96
CA ARG A 74 6.54 -10.81 -13.98
C ARG A 74 6.54 -12.14 -13.23
N SER A 75 7.70 -12.75 -13.00
CA SER A 75 7.80 -13.97 -12.21
C SER A 75 7.32 -13.80 -10.78
N TRP A 76 7.16 -12.54 -10.30
CA TRP A 76 6.65 -12.25 -8.97
C TRP A 76 5.12 -12.28 -8.88
N PHE A 77 4.44 -12.52 -10.00
CA PHE A 77 2.98 -12.61 -10.05
C PHE A 77 2.55 -14.02 -10.37
N GLU A 78 1.35 -14.39 -9.88
CA GLU A 78 0.68 -15.63 -10.25
C GLU A 78 0.35 -15.61 -11.75
N ALA A 79 -0.09 -16.78 -12.29
CA ALA A 79 -0.42 -16.92 -13.70
C ALA A 79 -1.46 -15.91 -14.20
N ASP A 80 -2.34 -15.42 -13.33
CA ASP A 80 -3.35 -14.41 -13.69
C ASP A 80 -2.74 -13.02 -13.92
N GLY A 81 -1.49 -12.80 -13.56
CA GLY A 81 -0.82 -11.50 -13.69
C GLY A 81 -1.33 -10.43 -12.75
N ALA A 82 -2.24 -10.75 -11.84
CA ALA A 82 -2.88 -9.81 -10.92
C ALA A 82 -2.42 -9.97 -9.49
N HIS A 83 -2.29 -11.21 -9.00
CA HIS A 83 -1.91 -11.50 -7.64
C HIS A 83 -0.42 -11.80 -7.53
N PRO A 84 0.31 -11.19 -6.56
CA PRO A 84 1.69 -11.55 -6.29
C PRO A 84 1.80 -13.05 -5.93
N ASN A 85 2.86 -13.69 -6.40
CA ASN A 85 3.12 -15.09 -6.04
C ASN A 85 3.68 -15.20 -4.61
N GLN A 86 3.88 -16.43 -4.13
CA GLN A 86 4.34 -16.65 -2.76
C GLN A 86 5.71 -16.04 -2.49
N ASP A 87 6.63 -16.10 -3.46
CA ASP A 87 7.97 -15.51 -3.31
C ASP A 87 7.90 -13.99 -3.15
N ALA A 88 7.01 -13.32 -3.89
CA ALA A 88 6.79 -11.89 -3.77
C ALA A 88 6.20 -11.55 -2.39
N ILE A 89 5.22 -12.31 -1.94
CA ILE A 89 4.59 -12.14 -0.63
C ILE A 89 5.64 -12.28 0.49
N ASP A 90 6.47 -13.31 0.42
CA ASP A 90 7.51 -13.57 1.40
C ASP A 90 8.55 -12.44 1.43
N THR A 91 8.93 -11.92 0.27
CA THR A 91 9.86 -10.79 0.15
C THR A 91 9.29 -9.54 0.82
N VAL A 92 8.02 -9.22 0.56
CA VAL A 92 7.34 -8.08 1.18
C VAL A 92 7.28 -8.24 2.70
N TRP A 93 6.93 -9.43 3.19
CA TRP A 93 6.87 -9.70 4.63
C TRP A 93 8.24 -9.59 5.30
N GLN A 94 9.29 -10.06 4.63
CA GLN A 94 10.65 -9.92 5.15
C GLN A 94 11.03 -8.44 5.30
N ARG A 95 10.78 -7.64 4.25
CA ARG A 95 11.02 -6.19 4.28
C ARG A 95 10.23 -5.49 5.37
N PHE A 96 8.96 -5.86 5.49
CA PHE A 96 8.08 -5.32 6.52
C PHE A 96 8.65 -5.60 7.90
N SER A 97 9.06 -6.84 8.17
CA SER A 97 9.62 -7.23 9.46
C SER A 97 10.92 -6.49 9.78
N GLU A 98 11.77 -6.28 8.78
CA GLU A 98 13.04 -5.56 8.96
C GLU A 98 12.84 -4.08 9.26
N GLU A 99 11.90 -3.42 8.58
CA GLU A 99 11.70 -1.98 8.69
C GLU A 99 10.77 -1.59 9.84
N ILE A 100 9.69 -2.32 10.01
CA ILE A 100 8.61 -1.97 10.94
C ILE A 100 8.78 -2.65 12.29
N GLY A 101 9.39 -3.82 12.32
CA GLY A 101 9.63 -4.57 13.56
C GLY A 101 10.71 -4.00 14.46
N LYS A 102 11.35 -2.93 14.04
CA LYS A 102 12.41 -2.27 14.80
C LYS A 102 11.86 -1.44 15.96
#